data_8c9105af749d7d958216860def7eb4b7
#
_entry.id   8c9105af749d7d958216860def7eb4b7
#
_cell.length_a   1.000
_cell.length_b   1.000
_cell.length_c   1.000
_cell.angle_alpha   90.00
_cell.angle_beta   90.00
_cell.angle_gamma   90.00
#
_symmetry.space_group_name_H-M   'P 1'
#
loop_
_entity.id
_entity.type
_entity.pdbx_description
1 polymer ?
#
loop_
_entity_poly.entity_id
_entity_poly.type
_entity_poly.pdbx_seq_one_letter_code
_entity_poly.pdbx_strand_id
1 'polypeptide(L)'
;MNKPSLYAMLLTSLWFGSAFAAPALTVRGPWIAEAPPTARVQAGYMELVNEGASPVVVVGAKSPDFAQVEMHRTVNAQEGARMEPQAELRVEPGATLLLAPGGLHLMLIEPKRRLVAGDKAEIELRLQDGTAIRTAVEVRSRAAPAAGHEHHHH
;
A
#
# COMPACT_ATOMS: atom_id res chain seq x y z
N MET A 1 31.90 -32.13 -63.46
CA MET A 1 30.77 -32.53 -62.62
C MET A 1 30.94 -31.84 -61.28
N ASN A 2 30.34 -30.63 -61.11
CA ASN A 2 30.48 -29.76 -59.95
C ASN A 2 29.25 -29.95 -59.03
N LYS A 3 29.49 -30.34 -57.77
CA LYS A 3 28.46 -30.41 -56.72
C LYS A 3 28.41 -29.09 -56.00
N PRO A 4 27.25 -28.40 -55.86
CA PRO A 4 27.16 -27.24 -54.98
C PRO A 4 26.95 -27.71 -53.53
N SER A 5 27.80 -27.16 -52.66
CA SER A 5 27.72 -27.32 -51.21
C SER A 5 26.65 -26.39 -50.64
N LEU A 6 25.59 -26.95 -50.10
CA LEU A 6 24.58 -26.18 -49.35
C LEU A 6 25.06 -25.86 -47.92
N TYR A 7 25.43 -24.62 -47.67
CA TYR A 7 25.61 -24.13 -46.31
C TYR A 7 24.22 -23.77 -45.72
N ALA A 8 23.74 -24.62 -44.84
CA ALA A 8 22.56 -24.31 -44.05
C ALA A 8 22.93 -23.35 -42.91
N MET A 9 22.55 -22.11 -43.06
CA MET A 9 22.75 -21.06 -42.05
C MET A 9 21.66 -21.19 -40.98
N LEU A 10 22.03 -21.77 -39.82
CA LEU A 10 21.15 -21.83 -38.65
C LEU A 10 21.07 -20.43 -38.01
N LEU A 11 19.93 -19.75 -38.23
CA LEU A 11 19.55 -18.54 -37.51
C LEU A 11 19.01 -18.90 -36.13
N THR A 12 19.86 -18.89 -35.11
CA THR A 12 19.44 -18.98 -33.70
C THR A 12 18.86 -17.61 -33.28
N SER A 13 17.55 -17.49 -33.28
CA SER A 13 16.83 -16.35 -32.71
C SER A 13 16.92 -16.40 -31.19
N LEU A 14 17.77 -15.54 -30.60
CA LEU A 14 17.77 -15.28 -29.15
C LEU A 14 16.49 -14.50 -28.78
N TRP A 15 15.55 -15.20 -28.18
CA TRP A 15 14.42 -14.56 -27.51
C TRP A 15 14.92 -13.95 -26.19
N PHE A 16 15.17 -12.66 -26.18
CA PHE A 16 15.31 -11.90 -24.93
C PHE A 16 13.95 -11.78 -24.29
N GLY A 17 13.62 -12.72 -23.42
CA GLY A 17 12.48 -12.61 -22.53
C GLY A 17 12.75 -11.46 -21.55
N SER A 18 12.02 -10.34 -21.68
CA SER A 18 12.00 -9.30 -20.64
C SER A 18 11.39 -9.91 -19.38
N ALA A 19 12.23 -10.27 -18.43
CA ALA A 19 11.78 -10.63 -17.10
C ALA A 19 11.17 -9.37 -16.46
N PHE A 20 9.84 -9.29 -16.37
CA PHE A 20 9.18 -8.32 -15.51
C PHE A 20 9.58 -8.67 -14.07
N ALA A 21 10.51 -7.90 -13.52
CA ALA A 21 10.82 -8.01 -12.10
C ALA A 21 9.55 -7.69 -11.31
N ALA A 22 9.17 -8.59 -10.38
CA ALA A 22 8.09 -8.30 -9.45
C ALA A 22 8.41 -7.00 -8.69
N PRO A 23 7.39 -6.17 -8.38
CA PRO A 23 7.62 -4.95 -7.64
C PRO A 23 8.32 -5.28 -6.31
N ALA A 24 9.37 -4.54 -5.98
CA ALA A 24 10.13 -4.76 -4.75
C ALA A 24 9.29 -4.51 -3.48
N LEU A 25 8.21 -3.72 -3.59
CA LEU A 25 7.31 -3.39 -2.49
C LEU A 25 6.00 -4.18 -2.60
N THR A 26 5.67 -4.91 -1.53
CA THR A 26 4.41 -5.66 -1.38
C THR A 26 3.53 -4.99 -0.33
N VAL A 27 2.23 -4.84 -0.62
CA VAL A 27 1.21 -4.37 0.32
C VAL A 27 0.53 -5.57 0.96
N ARG A 28 0.52 -5.64 2.31
CA ARG A 28 -0.12 -6.72 3.07
C ARG A 28 -1.21 -6.18 3.99
N GLY A 29 -2.31 -6.91 4.09
CA GLY A 29 -3.41 -6.65 4.99
C GLY A 29 -4.03 -5.25 4.89
N PRO A 30 -4.22 -4.66 3.69
CA PRO A 30 -4.74 -3.30 3.57
C PRO A 30 -6.20 -3.24 4.02
N TRP A 31 -6.54 -2.22 4.82
CA TRP A 31 -7.90 -1.98 5.26
C TRP A 31 -8.17 -0.51 5.53
N ILE A 32 -9.43 -0.11 5.46
CA ILE A 32 -9.94 1.22 5.79
C ILE A 32 -10.84 1.10 7.01
N ALA A 33 -10.65 1.99 7.98
CA ALA A 33 -11.55 2.07 9.11
C ALA A 33 -12.89 2.67 8.68
N GLU A 34 -13.98 1.96 8.94
CA GLU A 34 -15.32 2.50 8.76
C GLU A 34 -15.49 3.78 9.59
N ALA A 35 -16.10 4.78 9.00
CA ALA A 35 -16.34 6.05 9.64
C ALA A 35 -17.84 6.39 9.66
N PRO A 36 -18.31 7.26 10.56
CA PRO A 36 -19.68 7.73 10.56
C PRO A 36 -20.10 8.27 9.19
N PRO A 37 -21.38 8.17 8.81
CA PRO A 37 -21.86 8.59 7.47
C PRO A 37 -21.57 10.06 7.10
N THR A 38 -21.36 10.91 8.09
CA THR A 38 -21.04 12.32 7.90
C THR A 38 -19.56 12.63 7.91
N ALA A 39 -18.71 11.61 8.13
CA ALA A 39 -17.27 11.81 8.16
C ALA A 39 -16.73 12.09 6.75
N ARG A 40 -15.94 13.15 6.64
CA ARG A 40 -15.26 13.52 5.39
C ARG A 40 -13.88 12.93 5.26
N VAL A 41 -13.40 12.25 6.31
CA VAL A 41 -12.07 11.65 6.36
C VAL A 41 -12.16 10.24 6.94
N GLN A 42 -11.46 9.32 6.32
CA GLN A 42 -11.26 7.95 6.79
C GLN A 42 -9.77 7.65 6.91
N ALA A 43 -9.42 6.67 7.70
CA ALA A 43 -8.02 6.23 7.84
C ALA A 43 -7.81 4.88 7.16
N GLY A 44 -6.73 4.79 6.39
CA GLY A 44 -6.27 3.56 5.73
C GLY A 44 -4.99 3.05 6.36
N TYR A 45 -4.93 1.73 6.51
CA TYR A 45 -3.85 1.02 7.18
C TYR A 45 -3.37 -0.16 6.34
N MET A 46 -2.09 -0.49 6.44
CA MET A 46 -1.47 -1.60 5.71
C MET A 46 -0.04 -1.85 6.20
N GLU A 47 0.51 -2.96 5.79
CA GLU A 47 1.94 -3.21 5.89
C GLU A 47 2.60 -3.02 4.52
N LEU A 48 3.71 -2.30 4.48
CA LEU A 48 4.55 -2.13 3.31
C LEU A 48 5.81 -2.95 3.49
N VAL A 49 5.94 -4.04 2.73
CA VAL A 49 7.06 -4.98 2.84
C VAL A 49 7.98 -4.78 1.66
N ASN A 50 9.23 -4.41 1.92
CA ASN A 50 10.25 -4.33 0.88
C ASN A 50 10.99 -5.65 0.78
N GLU A 51 10.70 -6.45 -0.23
CA GLU A 51 11.34 -7.75 -0.51
C GLU A 51 12.58 -7.60 -1.41
N GLY A 52 12.93 -6.38 -1.81
CA GLY A 52 14.06 -6.07 -2.66
C GLY A 52 15.36 -5.85 -1.88
N ALA A 53 16.44 -5.64 -2.62
CA ALA A 53 17.79 -5.39 -2.10
C ALA A 53 18.13 -3.89 -1.95
N SER A 54 17.24 -3.00 -2.38
CA SER A 54 17.42 -1.55 -2.31
C SER A 54 16.26 -0.90 -1.55
N PRO A 55 16.46 0.25 -0.90
CA PRO A 55 15.38 0.99 -0.26
C PRO A 55 14.29 1.37 -1.26
N VAL A 56 13.04 1.31 -0.84
CA VAL A 56 11.88 1.77 -1.60
C VAL A 56 11.29 3.00 -0.92
N VAL A 57 10.97 4.03 -1.70
CA VAL A 57 10.40 5.28 -1.19
C VAL A 57 9.03 5.50 -1.83
N VAL A 58 7.98 5.54 -0.99
CA VAL A 58 6.63 5.93 -1.39
C VAL A 58 6.53 7.45 -1.29
N VAL A 59 6.24 8.12 -2.40
CA VAL A 59 6.19 9.59 -2.48
C VAL A 59 4.77 10.14 -2.62
N GLY A 60 3.77 9.27 -2.56
CA GLY A 60 2.38 9.68 -2.61
C GLY A 60 1.42 8.52 -2.77
N ALA A 61 0.15 8.83 -2.59
CA ALA A 61 -0.94 7.89 -2.80
C ALA A 61 -2.13 8.59 -3.47
N LYS A 62 -2.96 7.83 -4.15
CA LYS A 62 -4.23 8.31 -4.71
C LYS A 62 -5.27 7.19 -4.74
N SER A 63 -6.52 7.55 -4.96
CA SER A 63 -7.63 6.61 -5.05
C SER A 63 -8.70 7.14 -6.00
N PRO A 64 -9.35 6.29 -6.81
CA PRO A 64 -10.56 6.68 -7.55
C PRO A 64 -11.76 6.93 -6.63
N ASP A 65 -11.78 6.34 -5.42
CA ASP A 65 -12.88 6.39 -4.48
C ASP A 65 -12.86 7.63 -3.55
N PHE A 66 -11.74 8.36 -3.50
CA PHE A 66 -11.54 9.54 -2.65
C PHE A 66 -11.07 10.73 -3.49
N ALA A 67 -11.33 11.95 -3.02
CA ALA A 67 -10.85 13.15 -3.69
C ALA A 67 -9.33 13.31 -3.51
N GLN A 68 -8.81 12.97 -2.32
CA GLN A 68 -7.39 13.10 -1.98
C GLN A 68 -6.97 12.00 -1.01
N VAL A 69 -5.71 11.57 -1.13
CA VAL A 69 -5.06 10.64 -0.20
C VAL A 69 -3.74 11.24 0.23
N GLU A 70 -3.54 11.35 1.54
CA GLU A 70 -2.32 11.88 2.14
C GLU A 70 -1.69 10.85 3.08
N MET A 71 -0.37 10.94 3.23
CA MET A 71 0.37 10.14 4.20
C MET A 71 0.58 10.95 5.47
N HIS A 72 0.18 10.43 6.61
CA HIS A 72 0.25 11.12 7.89
C HIS A 72 0.87 10.24 8.98
N ARG A 73 1.37 10.90 10.01
CA ARG A 73 1.82 10.27 11.26
C ARG A 73 1.09 10.90 12.43
N THR A 74 0.54 10.10 13.29
CA THR A 74 0.05 10.57 14.60
C THR A 74 1.24 10.75 15.52
N VAL A 75 1.37 11.93 16.10
CA VAL A 75 2.35 12.24 17.15
C VAL A 75 1.60 12.61 18.42
N ASN A 76 2.04 12.05 19.53
CA ASN A 76 1.52 12.39 20.86
C ASN A 76 2.33 13.58 21.40
N ALA A 77 1.66 14.71 21.56
CA ALA A 77 2.22 15.89 22.21
C ALA A 77 1.58 16.07 23.58
N GLN A 78 2.18 16.89 24.43
CA GLN A 78 1.65 17.22 25.77
C GLN A 78 0.24 17.85 25.70
N GLU A 79 -0.09 18.47 24.58
CA GLU A 79 -1.40 19.12 24.31
C GLU A 79 -2.40 18.22 23.58
N GLY A 80 -2.11 16.92 23.43
CA GLY A 80 -2.96 15.95 22.71
C GLY A 80 -2.33 15.39 21.45
N ALA A 81 -3.02 14.42 20.82
CA ALA A 81 -2.57 13.81 19.57
C ALA A 81 -2.80 14.77 18.39
N ARG A 82 -1.77 14.93 17.55
CA ARG A 82 -1.88 15.65 16.29
C ARG A 82 -1.39 14.78 15.13
N MET A 83 -1.84 15.08 13.92
CA MET A 83 -1.42 14.41 12.70
C MET A 83 -0.44 15.30 11.95
N GLU A 84 0.70 14.74 11.57
CA GLU A 84 1.73 15.42 10.80
C GLU A 84 1.83 14.80 9.40
N PRO A 85 1.76 15.61 8.32
CA PRO A 85 1.91 15.11 6.98
C PRO A 85 3.33 14.57 6.76
N GLN A 86 3.41 13.46 6.02
CA GLN A 86 4.66 12.84 5.62
C GLN A 86 4.83 13.01 4.11
N ALA A 87 5.90 13.67 3.68
CA ALA A 87 6.19 13.85 2.25
C ALA A 87 6.58 12.52 1.59
N GLU A 88 7.17 11.62 2.34
CA GLU A 88 7.59 10.30 1.86
C GLU A 88 7.55 9.26 2.97
N LEU A 89 7.43 7.99 2.57
CA LEU A 89 7.61 6.83 3.45
C LEU A 89 8.71 5.95 2.87
N ARG A 90 9.79 5.79 3.62
CA ARG A 90 10.95 4.99 3.23
C ARG A 90 10.88 3.61 3.88
N VAL A 91 11.05 2.57 3.07
CA VAL A 91 11.10 1.17 3.52
C VAL A 91 12.45 0.59 3.15
N GLU A 92 13.26 0.27 4.15
CA GLU A 92 14.60 -0.30 3.95
C GLU A 92 14.53 -1.72 3.37
N PRO A 93 15.61 -2.21 2.74
CA PRO A 93 15.66 -3.56 2.20
C PRO A 93 15.32 -4.63 3.25
N GLY A 94 14.41 -5.54 2.93
CA GLY A 94 13.97 -6.61 3.82
C GLY A 94 13.12 -6.14 5.01
N ALA A 95 12.80 -4.84 5.11
CA ALA A 95 12.02 -4.28 6.21
C ALA A 95 10.52 -4.25 5.90
N THR A 96 9.73 -4.18 6.97
CA THR A 96 8.29 -3.91 6.93
C THR A 96 8.02 -2.58 7.60
N LEU A 97 7.35 -1.66 6.90
CA LEU A 97 6.84 -0.42 7.45
C LEU A 97 5.35 -0.59 7.75
N LEU A 98 4.98 -0.42 9.01
CA LEU A 98 3.59 -0.60 9.47
C LEU A 98 2.85 0.74 9.47
N LEU A 99 1.75 0.81 8.72
CA LEU A 99 0.74 1.84 8.84
C LEU A 99 -0.40 1.30 9.71
N ALA A 100 -0.55 1.83 10.92
CA ALA A 100 -1.49 1.32 11.92
C ALA A 100 -2.08 2.47 12.77
N PRO A 101 -3.23 2.23 13.44
CA PRO A 101 -3.82 3.20 14.35
C PRO A 101 -2.82 3.71 15.39
N GLY A 102 -2.78 5.04 15.57
CA GLY A 102 -1.83 5.69 16.50
C GLY A 102 -0.43 5.92 15.93
N GLY A 103 -0.15 5.51 14.71
CA GLY A 103 1.13 5.67 14.03
C GLY A 103 1.00 6.29 12.64
N LEU A 104 1.76 5.76 11.69
CA LEU A 104 1.63 6.10 10.28
C LEU A 104 0.27 5.61 9.74
N HIS A 105 -0.33 6.39 8.84
CA HIS A 105 -1.60 6.03 8.19
C HIS A 105 -1.78 6.82 6.89
N LEU A 106 -2.69 6.33 6.05
CA LEU A 106 -3.22 7.10 4.94
C LEU A 106 -4.45 7.87 5.41
N MET A 107 -4.49 9.17 5.19
CA MET A 107 -5.65 10.01 5.39
C MET A 107 -6.43 10.09 4.07
N LEU A 108 -7.61 9.49 4.05
CA LEU A 108 -8.48 9.36 2.88
C LEU A 108 -9.56 10.43 2.97
N ILE A 109 -9.48 11.44 2.09
CA ILE A 109 -10.25 12.68 2.19
C ILE A 109 -11.35 12.69 1.15
N GLU A 110 -12.54 13.10 1.58
CA GLU A 110 -13.74 13.23 0.77
C GLU A 110 -14.07 11.97 -0.06
N PRO A 111 -14.64 10.94 0.60
CA PRO A 111 -15.12 9.76 -0.10
C PRO A 111 -16.19 10.16 -1.13
N LYS A 112 -16.04 9.70 -2.38
CA LYS A 112 -16.98 10.01 -3.48
C LYS A 112 -18.29 9.23 -3.39
N ARG A 113 -18.32 8.22 -2.54
CA ARG A 113 -19.51 7.44 -2.17
C ARG A 113 -19.43 7.02 -0.71
N ARG A 114 -20.57 6.68 -0.13
CA ARG A 114 -20.56 6.07 1.20
C ARG A 114 -19.85 4.73 1.16
N LEU A 115 -18.93 4.51 2.09
CA LEU A 115 -18.20 3.28 2.29
C LEU A 115 -18.54 2.70 3.67
N VAL A 116 -19.02 1.46 3.69
CA VAL A 116 -19.40 0.73 4.91
C VAL A 116 -18.59 -0.55 5.01
N ALA A 117 -18.57 -1.17 6.18
CA ALA A 117 -17.87 -2.43 6.40
C ALA A 117 -18.27 -3.49 5.36
N GLY A 118 -17.28 -4.17 4.76
CA GLY A 118 -17.43 -5.10 3.66
C GLY A 118 -17.27 -4.49 2.27
N ASP A 119 -17.37 -3.17 2.12
CA ASP A 119 -17.06 -2.50 0.85
C ASP A 119 -15.58 -2.59 0.52
N LYS A 120 -15.27 -2.43 -0.77
CA LYS A 120 -13.91 -2.34 -1.27
C LYS A 120 -13.68 -1.00 -1.93
N ALA A 121 -12.49 -0.45 -1.74
CA ALA A 121 -11.96 0.70 -2.44
C ALA A 121 -10.63 0.33 -3.09
N GLU A 122 -10.11 1.17 -3.99
CA GLU A 122 -8.79 1.02 -4.58
C GLU A 122 -7.86 2.12 -4.06
N ILE A 123 -6.63 1.75 -3.71
CA ILE A 123 -5.55 2.69 -3.42
C ILE A 123 -4.38 2.39 -4.35
N GLU A 124 -3.81 3.45 -4.93
CA GLU A 124 -2.59 3.41 -5.71
C GLU A 124 -1.49 4.14 -4.94
N LEU A 125 -0.42 3.43 -4.59
CA LEU A 125 0.81 4.00 -4.04
C LEU A 125 1.74 4.35 -5.19
N ARG A 126 2.37 5.53 -5.13
CA ARG A 126 3.37 5.97 -6.11
C ARG A 126 4.74 5.92 -5.48
N LEU A 127 5.67 5.23 -6.13
CA LEU A 127 7.06 5.13 -5.72
C LEU A 127 7.92 6.22 -6.38
N GLN A 128 9.04 6.52 -5.77
CA GLN A 128 9.98 7.53 -6.26
C GLN A 128 10.54 7.20 -7.65
N ASP A 129 10.67 5.92 -7.99
CA ASP A 129 11.11 5.45 -9.31
C ASP A 129 10.05 5.53 -10.40
N GLY A 130 8.85 6.05 -10.08
CA GLY A 130 7.71 6.15 -10.98
C GLY A 130 6.79 4.93 -11.00
N THR A 131 7.15 3.85 -10.30
CA THR A 131 6.30 2.66 -10.18
C THR A 131 5.01 3.00 -9.42
N ALA A 132 3.89 2.45 -9.89
CA ALA A 132 2.59 2.54 -9.22
C ALA A 132 2.15 1.14 -8.75
N ILE A 133 1.78 1.03 -7.48
CA ILE A 133 1.26 -0.20 -6.88
C ILE A 133 -0.20 0.01 -6.53
N ARG A 134 -1.09 -0.77 -7.16
CA ARG A 134 -2.53 -0.74 -6.90
C ARG A 134 -2.92 -1.89 -6.00
N THR A 135 -3.75 -1.58 -5.02
CA THR A 135 -4.28 -2.57 -4.10
C THR A 135 -5.74 -2.33 -3.81
N ALA A 136 -6.51 -3.43 -3.77
CA ALA A 136 -7.88 -3.40 -3.26
C ALA A 136 -7.84 -3.39 -1.73
N VAL A 137 -8.63 -2.53 -1.14
CA VAL A 137 -8.65 -2.26 0.30
C VAL A 137 -10.05 -2.48 0.83
N GLU A 138 -10.20 -3.34 1.83
CA GLU A 138 -11.49 -3.64 2.44
C GLU A 138 -11.82 -2.62 3.54
N VAL A 139 -13.05 -2.15 3.57
CA VAL A 139 -13.56 -1.35 4.69
C VAL A 139 -13.93 -2.30 5.83
N ARG A 140 -13.38 -2.04 7.01
CA ARG A 140 -13.67 -2.84 8.22
C ARG A 140 -14.30 -1.99 9.28
N SER A 141 -15.29 -2.55 9.94
CA SER A 141 -15.86 -1.93 11.14
C SER A 141 -14.74 -1.69 12.15
N ARG A 142 -14.78 -0.52 12.78
CA ARG A 142 -13.90 -0.23 13.91
C ARG A 142 -14.38 -1.09 15.08
N ALA A 143 -13.86 -2.31 15.19
CA ALA A 143 -14.11 -3.13 16.35
C ALA A 143 -13.74 -2.32 17.59
N ALA A 144 -14.66 -2.16 18.51
CA ALA A 144 -14.34 -1.72 19.85
C ALA A 144 -13.20 -2.61 20.36
N PRO A 145 -12.18 -2.06 21.05
CA PRO A 145 -11.13 -2.89 21.63
C PRO A 145 -11.83 -3.99 22.41
N ALA A 146 -11.46 -5.25 22.12
CA ALA A 146 -12.00 -6.41 22.82
C ALA A 146 -11.84 -6.15 24.32
N ALA A 147 -12.95 -5.94 25.02
CA ALA A 147 -13.00 -5.84 26.46
C ALA A 147 -12.76 -7.26 27.01
N GLY A 148 -11.50 -7.67 26.97
CA GLY A 148 -11.02 -8.90 27.58
C GLY A 148 -10.45 -8.63 28.95
N HIS A 149 -11.28 -8.34 29.91
CA HIS A 149 -10.95 -8.51 31.32
C HIS A 149 -12.09 -9.32 31.98
N GLU A 150 -11.97 -10.63 31.84
CA GLU A 150 -12.64 -11.50 32.76
C GLU A 150 -12.00 -11.29 34.14
N HIS A 151 -12.69 -10.56 35.01
CA HIS A 151 -12.38 -10.56 36.43
C HIS A 151 -12.89 -11.85 37.03
N HIS A 152 -12.01 -12.82 37.18
CA HIS A 152 -12.25 -13.94 38.14
C HIS A 152 -12.17 -13.35 39.55
N HIS A 153 -13.33 -13.22 40.17
CA HIS A 153 -13.43 -13.10 41.63
C HIS A 153 -13.37 -14.49 42.22
N HIS A 154 -12.36 -14.70 43.05
CA HIS A 154 -12.38 -15.67 44.14
C HIS A 154 -12.67 -14.95 45.45
#